data_93377e375f196fd3c205c132f08e9dcd
#
_entry.id   93377e375f196fd3c205c132f08e9dcd
#
_cell.length_a   1.000
_cell.length_b   1.000
_cell.length_c   1.000
_cell.angle_alpha   90.00
_cell.angle_beta   90.00
_cell.angle_gamma   90.00
#
_symmetry.space_group_name_H-M   'P 1'
#
loop_
_entity.id
_entity.type
_entity.pdbx_description
1 polymer ?
#
loop_
_entity_poly.entity_id
_entity_poly.type
_entity_poly.pdbx_seq_one_letter_code
_entity_poly.pdbx_strand_id
1 'polypeptide(L)'
;MNVQNVGGYQTGIDYLPAAGKNISEREDVSFNVEEATAEKVNEGAIKTAEQKTQDLKDAYAVMTSGVNSTRTTNDNKTVQRRLTQLGFYSGSVDGNLYTDASKKALKNFQRVYGLAQTGQISNMVQDKLKAATSCYRAVASKSDLGTITSMVSGYSDFKESEIRDYFAKTWAFFRVGMGLTVHQASGVLGNIMAESGCVPDNAQDTGTNKKLHDKDYKFNVSDGRGYGLIQWTIKERKQLLKDTSSQMGLPVNDINAQFACFRKETERDDMTKSAWKTLKEHDMIDTSTGIFLSKIENPKVQNFDERYSKAKIIYSVMK
;
A
#
# COMPACT_ATOMS: atom_id res chain seq x y z
N MET A 1 37.51 33.04 24.41
CA MET A 1 36.55 32.99 23.32
C MET A 1 35.86 31.65 23.41
N ASN A 2 34.56 31.70 23.79
CA ASN A 2 33.78 30.51 24.11
C ASN A 2 33.34 29.77 22.86
N VAL A 3 33.65 28.50 22.79
CA VAL A 3 33.05 27.56 21.85
C VAL A 3 31.80 26.96 22.54
N GLN A 4 30.62 27.31 22.07
CA GLN A 4 29.38 26.76 22.56
C GLN A 4 29.13 25.38 21.95
N ASN A 5 28.85 24.46 22.84
CA ASN A 5 28.39 23.10 22.61
C ASN A 5 27.12 23.06 21.76
N VAL A 6 27.15 22.32 20.68
CA VAL A 6 25.96 21.98 19.90
C VAL A 6 25.30 20.77 20.54
N GLY A 7 24.11 20.97 21.06
CA GLY A 7 23.34 19.99 21.81
C GLY A 7 23.02 18.73 21.03
N GLY A 8 23.08 17.63 21.78
CA GLY A 8 22.73 16.30 21.32
C GLY A 8 21.27 16.16 20.89
N TYR A 9 21.06 15.37 19.85
CA TYR A 9 19.75 14.91 19.44
C TYR A 9 19.19 13.96 20.51
N GLN A 10 18.16 14.42 21.23
CA GLN A 10 17.34 13.53 22.04
C GLN A 10 16.45 12.71 21.10
N THR A 11 16.72 11.43 21.01
CA THR A 11 15.80 10.44 20.42
C THR A 11 14.78 10.02 21.49
N GLY A 12 13.90 10.91 21.86
CA GLY A 12 12.73 10.61 22.68
C GLY A 12 11.49 10.74 21.80
N ILE A 13 10.88 9.63 21.42
CA ILE A 13 9.62 9.66 20.68
C ILE A 13 8.50 9.46 21.69
N ASP A 14 8.03 10.56 22.26
CA ASP A 14 6.74 10.60 22.92
C ASP A 14 5.67 10.85 21.85
N TYR A 15 5.05 9.80 21.36
CA TYR A 15 3.82 9.91 20.59
C TYR A 15 2.62 9.60 21.46
N LEU A 16 2.01 10.64 21.96
CA LEU A 16 0.63 10.68 22.38
C LEU A 16 -0.08 11.67 21.46
N PRO A 17 -1.28 11.38 21.07
CA PRO A 17 -2.39 11.80 21.88
C PRO A 17 -3.72 11.10 21.66
N ALA A 18 -4.43 10.90 22.72
CA ALA A 18 -5.87 11.04 22.65
C ALA A 18 -6.20 12.50 22.98
N ALA A 19 -6.91 13.18 22.10
CA ALA A 19 -7.43 14.52 22.41
C ALA A 19 -8.28 14.46 23.68
N GLY A 20 -7.93 15.27 24.69
CA GLY A 20 -8.83 15.62 25.78
C GLY A 20 -8.62 14.97 27.15
N LYS A 21 -7.45 14.39 27.49
CA LYS A 21 -7.15 14.06 28.89
C LYS A 21 -5.82 14.65 29.34
N ASN A 22 -5.84 15.28 30.49
CA ASN A 22 -4.66 15.84 31.16
C ASN A 22 -3.61 14.75 31.43
N ILE A 23 -2.36 15.05 31.12
CA ILE A 23 -1.19 14.17 31.24
C ILE A 23 -0.89 13.75 32.69
N SER A 24 -1.50 14.38 33.71
CA SER A 24 -1.24 14.12 35.12
C SER A 24 -1.99 12.91 35.71
N GLU A 25 -2.83 12.21 34.96
CA GLU A 25 -3.66 11.09 35.47
C GLU A 25 -3.37 9.74 34.78
N ARG A 26 -2.23 9.57 34.16
CA ARG A 26 -1.83 8.24 33.67
C ARG A 26 -0.84 7.61 34.62
N GLU A 27 -1.24 6.50 35.23
CA GLU A 27 -0.33 5.61 35.92
C GLU A 27 0.80 5.19 34.97
N ASP A 28 2.05 5.24 35.45
CA ASP A 28 3.23 4.75 34.77
C ASP A 28 3.05 3.26 34.44
N VAL A 29 2.60 2.97 33.23
CA VAL A 29 2.73 1.63 32.67
C VAL A 29 4.14 1.54 32.10
N SER A 30 5.08 1.18 32.98
CA SER A 30 6.41 0.78 32.54
C SER A 30 6.26 -0.50 31.71
N PHE A 31 6.38 -0.37 30.39
CA PHE A 31 6.44 -1.50 29.50
C PHE A 31 7.81 -2.16 29.69
N ASN A 32 7.86 -3.24 30.44
CA ASN A 32 9.06 -4.05 30.57
C ASN A 32 9.24 -4.88 29.29
N VAL A 33 10.06 -4.36 28.38
CA VAL A 33 10.34 -4.98 27.06
C VAL A 33 11.06 -6.32 27.23
N GLU A 34 11.72 -6.56 28.36
CA GLU A 34 12.47 -7.80 28.62
C GLU A 34 11.57 -8.98 29.01
N GLU A 35 10.45 -8.75 29.68
CA GLU A 35 9.51 -9.83 30.03
C GLU A 35 8.61 -10.25 28.86
N ALA A 36 8.29 -9.33 27.93
CA ALA A 36 7.48 -9.65 26.77
C ALA A 36 8.22 -10.47 25.70
N THR A 37 9.56 -10.51 25.75
CA THR A 37 10.38 -11.25 24.78
C THR A 37 10.73 -12.66 25.22
N ALA A 38 10.60 -13.00 26.50
CA ALA A 38 10.99 -14.31 27.00
C ALA A 38 9.86 -15.37 26.99
N GLU A 39 8.59 -14.98 27.06
CA GLU A 39 7.47 -15.94 27.15
C GLU A 39 6.75 -16.26 25.83
N LYS A 40 7.03 -15.56 24.74
CA LYS A 40 6.41 -15.83 23.43
C LYS A 40 7.38 -16.25 22.32
N VAL A 41 8.59 -16.62 22.65
CA VAL A 41 9.55 -17.23 21.71
C VAL A 41 9.44 -18.75 21.66
N ASN A 42 8.51 -19.32 22.41
CA ASN A 42 8.26 -20.75 22.34
C ASN A 42 6.93 -21.00 21.61
N GLU A 43 7.07 -21.56 20.41
CA GLU A 43 6.10 -22.22 19.52
C GLU A 43 5.89 -21.59 18.15
N GLY A 44 6.77 -20.71 17.67
CA GLY A 44 6.98 -20.58 16.24
C GLY A 44 8.19 -21.42 15.87
N ALA A 45 8.02 -22.73 15.66
CA ALA A 45 9.12 -23.59 15.24
C ALA A 45 9.90 -22.90 14.13
N ILE A 46 11.19 -22.62 14.38
CA ILE A 46 12.12 -22.20 13.33
C ILE A 46 12.09 -23.33 12.29
N LYS A 47 11.34 -23.11 11.21
CA LYS A 47 11.27 -24.11 10.15
C LYS A 47 12.69 -24.35 9.66
N THR A 48 13.12 -25.61 9.70
CA THR A 48 14.41 -26.01 9.16
C THR A 48 14.50 -25.64 7.68
N ALA A 49 15.70 -25.52 7.15
CA ALA A 49 15.90 -25.28 5.72
C ALA A 49 15.16 -26.34 4.85
N GLU A 50 15.06 -27.56 5.35
CA GLU A 50 14.34 -28.66 4.71
C GLU A 50 12.83 -28.44 4.70
N GLN A 51 12.24 -28.00 5.83
CA GLN A 51 10.81 -27.65 5.90
C GLN A 51 10.48 -26.47 5.00
N LYS A 52 11.34 -25.44 4.96
CA LYS A 52 11.16 -24.31 4.02
C LYS A 52 11.24 -24.77 2.57
N THR A 53 12.15 -25.70 2.28
CA THR A 53 12.28 -26.28 0.92
C THR A 53 11.08 -27.16 0.58
N GLN A 54 10.54 -27.90 1.55
CA GLN A 54 9.34 -28.72 1.34
C GLN A 54 8.10 -27.82 1.19
N ASP A 55 7.93 -26.80 2.03
CA ASP A 55 6.85 -25.80 1.88
C ASP A 55 6.90 -25.12 0.51
N LEU A 56 8.10 -24.83 -0.02
CA LEU A 56 8.28 -24.28 -1.37
C LEU A 56 7.91 -25.29 -2.46
N LYS A 57 8.26 -26.56 -2.28
CA LYS A 57 7.86 -27.64 -3.22
C LYS A 57 6.36 -27.87 -3.18
N ASP A 58 5.75 -27.89 -2.01
CA ASP A 58 4.30 -28.05 -1.84
C ASP A 58 3.54 -26.84 -2.38
N ALA A 59 4.04 -25.62 -2.13
CA ALA A 59 3.51 -24.40 -2.75
C ALA A 59 3.66 -24.44 -4.28
N TYR A 60 4.79 -24.93 -4.79
CA TYR A 60 5.00 -25.11 -6.23
C TYR A 60 4.09 -26.20 -6.82
N ALA A 61 3.92 -27.32 -6.12
CA ALA A 61 3.00 -28.39 -6.51
C ALA A 61 1.54 -27.90 -6.50
N VAL A 62 1.13 -27.15 -5.49
CA VAL A 62 -0.21 -26.51 -5.44
C VAL A 62 -0.36 -25.47 -6.56
N MET A 63 0.70 -24.69 -6.86
CA MET A 63 0.70 -23.74 -7.97
C MET A 63 0.62 -24.43 -9.34
N THR A 64 1.20 -25.62 -9.48
CA THR A 64 1.23 -26.36 -10.76
C THR A 64 0.05 -27.30 -10.91
N SER A 65 -0.45 -27.91 -9.84
CA SER A 65 -1.62 -28.81 -9.90
C SER A 65 -2.94 -28.09 -10.26
N GLY A 66 -3.01 -26.78 -10.02
CA GLY A 66 -4.16 -25.95 -10.40
C GLY A 66 -4.07 -25.33 -11.81
N VAL A 67 -3.02 -25.63 -12.57
CA VAL A 67 -2.75 -24.94 -13.86
C VAL A 67 -3.60 -25.51 -15.00
N ASN A 68 -4.36 -26.60 -14.78
CA ASN A 68 -5.02 -27.21 -15.93
C ASN A 68 -6.35 -27.90 -15.72
N SER A 69 -7.05 -27.86 -16.69
CA SER A 69 -7.70 -28.75 -17.63
C SER A 69 -9.19 -28.50 -17.84
N THR A 70 -9.86 -27.75 -17.01
CA THR A 70 -11.31 -27.59 -17.15
C THR A 70 -11.78 -26.14 -17.24
N ARG A 71 -10.85 -25.17 -17.43
CA ARG A 71 -11.24 -23.77 -17.57
C ARG A 71 -11.87 -23.52 -18.93
N THR A 72 -13.09 -23.01 -18.92
CA THR A 72 -13.78 -22.60 -20.14
C THR A 72 -13.26 -21.24 -20.66
N THR A 73 -13.55 -20.94 -21.92
CA THR A 73 -13.32 -19.60 -22.48
C THR A 73 -14.01 -18.50 -21.65
N ASN A 74 -15.19 -18.77 -21.09
CA ASN A 74 -15.91 -17.84 -20.23
C ASN A 74 -15.19 -17.59 -18.90
N ASP A 75 -14.57 -18.59 -18.31
CA ASP A 75 -13.73 -18.44 -17.11
C ASP A 75 -12.54 -17.53 -17.39
N ASN A 76 -11.89 -17.72 -18.54
CA ASN A 76 -10.75 -16.92 -18.96
C ASN A 76 -11.17 -15.47 -19.26
N LYS A 77 -12.31 -15.25 -19.91
CA LYS A 77 -12.90 -13.91 -20.09
C LYS A 77 -13.17 -13.24 -18.75
N THR A 78 -13.62 -14.00 -17.75
CA THR A 78 -13.84 -13.48 -16.41
C THR A 78 -12.53 -13.03 -15.76
N VAL A 79 -11.45 -13.77 -15.94
CA VAL A 79 -10.10 -13.36 -15.49
C VAL A 79 -9.67 -12.06 -16.17
N GLN A 80 -9.78 -11.96 -17.50
CA GLN A 80 -9.42 -10.74 -18.23
C GLN A 80 -10.24 -9.54 -17.76
N ARG A 81 -11.58 -9.68 -17.59
CA ARG A 81 -12.43 -8.60 -17.05
C ARG A 81 -12.00 -8.15 -15.66
N ARG A 82 -11.64 -9.06 -14.77
CA ARG A 82 -11.15 -8.72 -13.43
C ARG A 82 -9.80 -7.99 -13.48
N LEU A 83 -8.88 -8.46 -14.32
CA LEU A 83 -7.60 -7.78 -14.54
C LEU A 83 -7.80 -6.36 -15.12
N THR A 84 -8.73 -6.21 -16.07
CA THR A 84 -9.10 -4.89 -16.62
C THR A 84 -9.65 -3.97 -15.52
N GLN A 85 -10.55 -4.48 -14.69
CA GLN A 85 -11.16 -3.70 -13.61
C GLN A 85 -10.15 -3.18 -12.59
N LEU A 86 -9.12 -3.96 -12.30
CA LEU A 86 -8.01 -3.55 -11.41
C LEU A 86 -6.90 -2.78 -12.14
N GLY A 87 -7.03 -2.54 -13.45
CA GLY A 87 -6.06 -1.77 -14.25
C GLY A 87 -4.82 -2.54 -14.69
N PHE A 88 -4.81 -3.88 -14.62
CA PHE A 88 -3.68 -4.70 -15.09
C PHE A 88 -3.73 -5.05 -16.57
N TYR A 89 -4.92 -5.00 -17.19
CA TYR A 89 -5.15 -5.44 -18.56
C TYR A 89 -5.98 -4.44 -19.33
N SER A 90 -5.54 -4.12 -20.53
CA SER A 90 -6.23 -3.19 -21.45
C SER A 90 -6.54 -3.82 -22.82
N GLY A 91 -6.26 -5.12 -23.00
CA GLY A 91 -6.53 -5.84 -24.25
C GLY A 91 -7.97 -6.32 -24.37
N SER A 92 -8.25 -7.01 -25.48
CA SER A 92 -9.55 -7.60 -25.75
C SER A 92 -9.91 -8.72 -24.78
N VAL A 93 -11.16 -8.77 -24.34
CA VAL A 93 -11.69 -9.81 -23.47
C VAL A 93 -12.17 -10.99 -24.33
N ASP A 94 -11.22 -11.72 -24.91
CA ASP A 94 -11.45 -12.83 -25.83
C ASP A 94 -11.37 -14.22 -25.17
N GLY A 95 -10.82 -14.29 -23.95
CA GLY A 95 -10.58 -15.54 -23.22
C GLY A 95 -9.22 -16.18 -23.54
N ASN A 96 -8.38 -15.52 -24.33
CA ASN A 96 -7.03 -16.00 -24.62
C ASN A 96 -6.03 -15.48 -23.57
N LEU A 97 -5.70 -16.32 -22.59
CA LEU A 97 -4.72 -16.00 -21.54
C LEU A 97 -3.26 -16.29 -21.95
N TYR A 98 -3.05 -16.80 -23.15
CA TYR A 98 -1.71 -17.17 -23.63
C TYR A 98 -1.01 -16.05 -24.40
N THR A 99 -1.70 -14.94 -24.70
CA THR A 99 -1.08 -13.77 -25.33
C THR A 99 -0.06 -13.12 -24.39
N ASP A 100 0.94 -12.45 -24.92
CA ASP A 100 1.95 -11.75 -24.14
C ASP A 100 1.31 -10.64 -23.26
N ALA A 101 0.27 -9.98 -23.77
CA ALA A 101 -0.49 -8.99 -23.00
C ALA A 101 -1.18 -9.62 -21.78
N SER A 102 -1.87 -10.76 -21.95
CA SER A 102 -2.53 -11.48 -20.84
C SER A 102 -1.51 -12.02 -19.83
N LYS A 103 -0.42 -12.64 -20.30
CA LYS A 103 0.65 -13.13 -19.45
C LYS A 103 1.34 -12.00 -18.67
N LYS A 104 1.60 -10.86 -19.31
CA LYS A 104 2.16 -9.67 -18.66
C LYS A 104 1.21 -9.15 -17.58
N ALA A 105 -0.07 -9.01 -17.88
CA ALA A 105 -1.09 -8.58 -16.93
C ALA A 105 -1.16 -9.51 -15.70
N LEU A 106 -1.14 -10.81 -15.92
CA LEU A 106 -1.12 -11.81 -14.85
C LEU A 106 0.15 -11.71 -14.00
N LYS A 107 1.33 -11.60 -14.62
CA LYS A 107 2.60 -11.41 -13.87
C LYS A 107 2.58 -10.13 -13.04
N ASN A 108 2.06 -9.04 -13.59
CA ASN A 108 1.96 -7.78 -12.87
C ASN A 108 0.96 -7.87 -11.70
N PHE A 109 -0.20 -8.51 -11.90
CA PHE A 109 -1.14 -8.79 -10.81
C PHE A 109 -0.48 -9.65 -9.73
N GLN A 110 0.17 -10.73 -10.11
CA GLN A 110 0.86 -11.63 -9.19
C GLN A 110 1.92 -10.86 -8.37
N ARG A 111 2.70 -10.01 -9.02
CA ARG A 111 3.70 -9.15 -8.35
C ARG A 111 3.05 -8.23 -7.31
N VAL A 112 2.01 -7.49 -7.69
CA VAL A 112 1.33 -6.53 -6.80
C VAL A 112 0.66 -7.24 -5.63
N TYR A 113 0.09 -8.42 -5.85
CA TYR A 113 -0.62 -9.16 -4.82
C TYR A 113 0.21 -10.22 -4.08
N GLY A 114 1.54 -10.20 -4.24
CA GLY A 114 2.48 -11.04 -3.50
C GLY A 114 2.40 -12.52 -3.85
N LEU A 115 2.16 -12.83 -5.12
CA LEU A 115 2.08 -14.19 -5.65
C LEU A 115 3.30 -14.50 -6.53
N ALA A 116 3.59 -15.79 -6.75
CA ALA A 116 4.62 -16.22 -7.68
C ALA A 116 4.30 -15.72 -9.11
N GLN A 117 5.25 -15.03 -9.74
CA GLN A 117 5.08 -14.32 -11.01
C GLN A 117 5.20 -15.25 -12.22
N THR A 118 4.35 -16.26 -12.28
CA THR A 118 4.35 -17.28 -13.35
C THR A 118 3.69 -16.80 -14.64
N GLY A 119 2.81 -15.81 -14.57
CA GLY A 119 1.95 -15.39 -15.70
C GLY A 119 0.86 -16.43 -16.02
N GLN A 120 0.60 -17.36 -15.11
CA GLN A 120 -0.41 -18.41 -15.25
C GLN A 120 -1.49 -18.27 -14.18
N ILE A 121 -2.66 -18.87 -14.40
CA ILE A 121 -3.75 -18.93 -13.46
C ILE A 121 -3.68 -20.23 -12.67
N SER A 122 -3.41 -20.12 -11.37
CA SER A 122 -3.66 -21.15 -10.36
C SER A 122 -4.92 -20.83 -9.57
N ASN A 123 -5.40 -21.76 -8.75
CA ASN A 123 -6.52 -21.49 -7.84
C ASN A 123 -6.22 -20.32 -6.91
N MET A 124 -5.01 -20.25 -6.36
CA MET A 124 -4.57 -19.12 -5.52
C MET A 124 -4.63 -17.77 -6.25
N VAL A 125 -4.18 -17.71 -7.51
CA VAL A 125 -4.29 -16.49 -8.33
C VAL A 125 -5.75 -16.12 -8.58
N GLN A 126 -6.59 -17.11 -8.87
CA GLN A 126 -8.01 -16.91 -9.12
C GLN A 126 -8.75 -16.40 -7.87
N ASP A 127 -8.50 -16.98 -6.71
CA ASP A 127 -9.10 -16.59 -5.44
C ASP A 127 -8.65 -15.18 -5.03
N LYS A 128 -7.36 -14.89 -5.14
CA LYS A 128 -6.83 -13.57 -4.86
C LYS A 128 -7.41 -12.50 -5.81
N LEU A 129 -7.51 -12.81 -7.10
CA LEU A 129 -8.11 -11.92 -8.11
C LEU A 129 -9.61 -11.71 -7.86
N LYS A 130 -10.34 -12.76 -7.47
CA LYS A 130 -11.75 -12.66 -7.06
C LYS A 130 -11.90 -11.78 -5.83
N ALA A 131 -11.10 -12.01 -4.79
CA ALA A 131 -11.14 -11.22 -3.55
C ALA A 131 -10.84 -9.75 -3.82
N ALA A 132 -9.77 -9.45 -4.58
CA ALA A 132 -9.38 -8.08 -4.91
C ALA A 132 -10.47 -7.33 -5.70
N THR A 133 -11.05 -7.99 -6.72
CA THR A 133 -12.12 -7.36 -7.50
C THR A 133 -13.42 -7.22 -6.73
N SER A 134 -13.75 -8.15 -5.85
CA SER A 134 -14.93 -8.03 -4.98
C SER A 134 -14.75 -6.87 -3.99
N CYS A 135 -13.57 -6.74 -3.37
CA CYS A 135 -13.23 -5.63 -2.50
C CYS A 135 -13.31 -4.29 -3.24
N TYR A 136 -12.69 -4.18 -4.42
CA TYR A 136 -12.75 -2.99 -5.27
C TYR A 136 -14.21 -2.59 -5.57
N ARG A 137 -15.05 -3.53 -6.04
CA ARG A 137 -16.45 -3.26 -6.40
C ARG A 137 -17.26 -2.80 -5.20
N ALA A 138 -17.11 -3.47 -4.06
CA ALA A 138 -17.81 -3.10 -2.84
C ALA A 138 -17.52 -1.66 -2.44
N VAL A 139 -16.26 -1.22 -2.58
CA VAL A 139 -15.85 0.15 -2.29
C VAL A 139 -16.37 1.12 -3.35
N ALA A 140 -16.11 0.85 -4.63
CA ALA A 140 -16.47 1.75 -5.72
C ALA A 140 -17.99 2.01 -5.80
N SER A 141 -18.81 1.06 -5.34
CA SER A 141 -20.28 1.19 -5.33
C SER A 141 -20.86 1.80 -4.04
N LYS A 142 -20.04 2.12 -3.03
CA LYS A 142 -20.55 2.74 -1.80
C LYS A 142 -21.14 4.12 -2.07
N SER A 143 -22.37 4.34 -1.62
CA SER A 143 -23.07 5.63 -1.78
C SER A 143 -22.39 6.77 -1.02
N ASP A 144 -21.84 6.46 0.15
CA ASP A 144 -21.17 7.40 1.06
C ASP A 144 -19.68 7.63 0.75
N LEU A 145 -19.15 7.00 -0.32
CA LEU A 145 -17.76 7.21 -0.73
C LEU A 145 -17.45 8.68 -1.10
N GLY A 146 -18.46 9.46 -1.47
CA GLY A 146 -18.37 10.90 -1.67
C GLY A 146 -17.78 11.65 -0.47
N THR A 147 -18.04 11.16 0.75
CA THR A 147 -17.45 11.73 1.98
C THR A 147 -15.92 11.61 1.97
N ILE A 148 -15.38 10.54 1.43
CA ILE A 148 -13.92 10.35 1.31
C ILE A 148 -13.36 11.18 0.16
N THR A 149 -13.98 11.13 -1.02
CA THR A 149 -13.47 11.86 -2.20
C THR A 149 -13.52 13.37 -2.03
N SER A 150 -14.46 13.88 -1.24
CA SER A 150 -14.56 15.31 -0.91
C SER A 150 -13.35 15.87 -0.14
N MET A 151 -12.53 15.02 0.49
CA MET A 151 -11.30 15.45 1.17
C MET A 151 -10.31 16.15 0.24
N VAL A 152 -10.43 15.93 -1.06
CA VAL A 152 -9.58 16.53 -2.12
C VAL A 152 -10.39 17.34 -3.14
N SER A 153 -11.65 17.67 -2.84
CA SER A 153 -12.51 18.42 -3.76
C SER A 153 -12.07 19.87 -4.01
N GLY A 154 -11.19 20.42 -3.14
CA GLY A 154 -10.65 21.77 -3.30
C GLY A 154 -9.57 21.91 -4.37
N TYR A 155 -9.13 20.83 -5.01
CA TYR A 155 -8.18 20.90 -6.10
C TYR A 155 -8.88 21.25 -7.42
N SER A 156 -8.25 22.09 -8.24
CA SER A 156 -8.87 22.64 -9.46
C SER A 156 -9.17 21.61 -10.55
N ASP A 157 -8.50 20.48 -10.55
CA ASP A 157 -8.62 19.37 -11.48
C ASP A 157 -9.30 18.14 -10.87
N PHE A 158 -9.98 18.31 -9.72
CA PHE A 158 -10.71 17.24 -9.06
C PHE A 158 -11.80 16.63 -9.95
N LYS A 159 -11.80 15.29 -10.00
CA LYS A 159 -12.85 14.49 -10.62
C LYS A 159 -13.24 13.37 -9.68
N GLU A 160 -14.44 13.44 -9.14
CA GLU A 160 -14.91 12.47 -8.14
C GLU A 160 -14.80 11.03 -8.63
N SER A 161 -15.21 10.73 -9.85
CA SER A 161 -15.17 9.37 -10.41
C SER A 161 -13.77 8.79 -10.48
N GLU A 162 -12.76 9.62 -10.73
CA GLU A 162 -11.36 9.22 -10.80
C GLU A 162 -10.80 8.94 -9.40
N ILE A 163 -11.08 9.82 -8.43
CA ILE A 163 -10.67 9.61 -7.05
C ILE A 163 -11.35 8.38 -6.44
N ARG A 164 -12.63 8.15 -6.77
CA ARG A 164 -13.34 6.91 -6.38
C ARG A 164 -12.64 5.67 -6.88
N ASP A 165 -12.21 5.64 -8.13
CA ASP A 165 -11.50 4.52 -8.74
C ASP A 165 -10.13 4.30 -8.08
N TYR A 166 -9.34 5.35 -7.94
CA TYR A 166 -8.03 5.27 -7.29
C TYR A 166 -8.13 4.84 -5.82
N PHE A 167 -9.07 5.41 -5.07
CA PHE A 167 -9.29 5.02 -3.68
C PHE A 167 -9.72 3.56 -3.57
N ALA A 168 -10.66 3.11 -4.40
CA ALA A 168 -11.13 1.72 -4.38
C ALA A 168 -10.01 0.72 -4.73
N LYS A 169 -9.15 1.04 -5.71
CA LYS A 169 -7.97 0.23 -6.04
C LYS A 169 -6.96 0.21 -4.88
N THR A 170 -6.69 1.37 -4.30
CA THR A 170 -5.76 1.51 -3.17
C THR A 170 -6.26 0.74 -1.95
N TRP A 171 -7.56 0.86 -1.64
CA TRP A 171 -8.18 0.08 -0.58
C TRP A 171 -8.06 -1.43 -0.82
N ALA A 172 -8.40 -1.91 -2.02
CA ALA A 172 -8.30 -3.32 -2.37
C ALA A 172 -6.85 -3.83 -2.29
N PHE A 173 -5.87 -3.02 -2.69
CA PHE A 173 -4.45 -3.35 -2.54
C PHE A 173 -4.07 -3.52 -1.07
N PHE A 174 -4.37 -2.56 -0.21
CA PHE A 174 -3.99 -2.66 1.20
C PHE A 174 -4.75 -3.74 1.95
N ARG A 175 -6.05 -3.89 1.70
CA ARG A 175 -6.88 -4.91 2.35
C ARG A 175 -6.57 -6.33 1.88
N VAL A 176 -6.54 -6.57 0.58
CA VAL A 176 -6.40 -7.92 0.01
C VAL A 176 -4.95 -8.22 -0.36
N GLY A 177 -4.26 -7.26 -0.96
CA GLY A 177 -2.86 -7.40 -1.36
C GLY A 177 -1.92 -7.46 -0.17
N MET A 178 -2.00 -6.49 0.73
CA MET A 178 -1.11 -6.36 1.89
C MET A 178 -1.64 -7.01 3.16
N GLY A 179 -2.92 -7.43 3.17
CA GLY A 179 -3.54 -8.16 4.29
C GLY A 179 -3.79 -7.30 5.53
N LEU A 180 -4.06 -6.01 5.36
CA LEU A 180 -4.37 -5.12 6.48
C LEU A 180 -5.81 -5.30 6.97
N THR A 181 -6.05 -5.05 8.25
CA THR A 181 -7.39 -4.90 8.82
C THR A 181 -8.05 -3.60 8.35
N VAL A 182 -9.32 -3.39 8.67
CA VAL A 182 -10.03 -2.14 8.35
C VAL A 182 -9.37 -0.96 9.08
N HIS A 183 -9.01 -1.11 10.36
CA HIS A 183 -8.34 -0.08 11.14
C HIS A 183 -6.98 0.30 10.53
N GLN A 184 -6.14 -0.70 10.26
CA GLN A 184 -4.82 -0.50 9.68
C GLN A 184 -4.90 0.17 8.30
N ALA A 185 -5.77 -0.31 7.43
CA ALA A 185 -5.97 0.26 6.10
C ALA A 185 -6.49 1.70 6.17
N SER A 186 -7.38 2.00 7.13
CA SER A 186 -7.88 3.37 7.33
C SER A 186 -6.76 4.32 7.76
N GLY A 187 -5.89 3.89 8.68
CA GLY A 187 -4.73 4.67 9.12
C GLY A 187 -3.75 4.97 7.98
N VAL A 188 -3.45 3.94 7.17
CA VAL A 188 -2.58 4.09 5.99
C VAL A 188 -3.20 5.02 4.95
N LEU A 189 -4.48 4.81 4.61
CA LEU A 189 -5.13 5.64 3.59
C LEU A 189 -5.40 7.06 4.06
N GLY A 190 -5.52 7.30 5.36
CA GLY A 190 -5.56 8.66 5.93
C GLY A 190 -4.32 9.48 5.56
N ASN A 191 -3.14 8.85 5.63
CA ASN A 191 -1.89 9.44 5.16
C ASN A 191 -1.89 9.64 3.64
N ILE A 192 -2.17 8.60 2.87
CA ILE A 192 -2.17 8.67 1.39
C ILE A 192 -3.14 9.73 0.87
N MET A 193 -4.32 9.87 1.48
CA MET A 193 -5.28 10.93 1.14
C MET A 193 -4.76 12.33 1.50
N ALA A 194 -3.93 12.47 2.51
CA ALA A 194 -3.30 13.73 2.85
C ALA A 194 -2.13 14.08 1.90
N GLU A 195 -1.38 13.07 1.47
CA GLU A 195 -0.20 13.27 0.61
C GLU A 195 -0.55 13.51 -0.86
N SER A 196 -1.43 12.71 -1.42
CA SER A 196 -1.66 12.67 -2.86
C SER A 196 -3.13 12.58 -3.27
N GLY A 197 -4.06 12.43 -2.33
CA GLY A 197 -5.45 12.11 -2.66
C GLY A 197 -5.64 10.76 -3.35
N CYS A 198 -4.74 9.81 -3.17
CA CYS A 198 -4.63 8.55 -3.91
C CYS A 198 -4.29 8.71 -5.40
N VAL A 199 -3.82 9.87 -5.85
CA VAL A 199 -3.51 10.14 -7.26
C VAL A 199 -2.08 9.75 -7.58
N PRO A 200 -1.85 8.82 -8.54
CA PRO A 200 -0.52 8.26 -8.79
C PRO A 200 0.42 9.17 -9.60
N ASP A 201 -0.07 10.19 -10.29
CA ASP A 201 0.73 11.20 -10.98
C ASP A 201 0.79 12.54 -10.23
N ASN A 202 0.41 12.54 -8.96
CA ASN A 202 0.58 13.70 -8.10
C ASN A 202 2.07 13.96 -7.85
N ALA A 203 2.54 15.16 -8.18
CA ALA A 203 3.87 15.64 -7.82
C ALA A 203 3.74 16.76 -6.79
N GLN A 204 4.66 16.78 -5.83
CA GLN A 204 4.69 17.82 -4.80
C GLN A 204 4.63 19.20 -5.44
N ASP A 205 3.58 19.95 -5.14
CA ASP A 205 3.39 21.30 -5.69
C ASP A 205 4.36 22.28 -5.00
N THR A 206 5.00 23.08 -5.82
CA THR A 206 5.89 24.18 -5.38
C THR A 206 5.26 25.56 -5.61
N GLY A 207 4.01 25.60 -6.12
CA GLY A 207 3.31 26.81 -6.52
C GLY A 207 1.99 27.06 -5.76
N THR A 208 1.25 28.07 -6.20
CA THR A 208 -0.03 28.47 -5.63
C THR A 208 -1.23 27.72 -6.22
N ASN A 209 -1.07 27.05 -7.35
CA ASN A 209 -2.14 26.32 -8.02
C ASN A 209 -2.14 24.85 -7.57
N LYS A 210 -2.96 24.53 -6.60
CA LYS A 210 -3.15 23.17 -6.12
C LYS A 210 -3.84 22.31 -7.17
N LYS A 211 -3.09 21.38 -7.77
CA LYS A 211 -3.58 20.35 -8.69
C LYS A 211 -3.33 18.97 -8.11
N LEU A 212 -4.24 18.04 -8.38
CA LEU A 212 -4.05 16.62 -8.07
C LEU A 212 -3.12 15.96 -9.08
N HIS A 213 -3.21 16.37 -10.36
CA HIS A 213 -2.42 15.84 -11.46
C HIS A 213 -1.37 16.84 -11.89
N ASP A 214 -0.11 16.44 -11.90
CA ASP A 214 0.97 17.24 -12.48
C ASP A 214 1.41 16.64 -13.82
N LYS A 215 0.61 16.89 -14.86
CA LYS A 215 0.84 16.35 -16.20
C LYS A 215 2.12 16.88 -16.87
N ASP A 216 2.59 18.04 -16.43
CA ASP A 216 3.79 18.68 -16.97
C ASP A 216 5.07 18.24 -16.24
N TYR A 217 4.91 17.58 -15.09
CA TYR A 217 6.04 17.09 -14.34
C TYR A 217 6.72 15.91 -15.04
N LYS A 218 8.00 16.08 -15.34
CA LYS A 218 8.84 15.01 -15.85
C LYS A 218 9.53 14.33 -14.69
N PHE A 219 9.13 13.08 -14.43
CA PHE A 219 9.68 12.29 -13.33
C PHE A 219 11.22 12.26 -13.35
N ASN A 220 11.80 12.74 -12.27
CA ASN A 220 13.24 12.77 -12.07
C ASN A 220 13.59 12.20 -10.69
N VAL A 221 14.48 11.23 -10.67
CA VAL A 221 14.87 10.53 -9.43
C VAL A 221 15.69 11.41 -8.47
N SER A 222 16.28 12.50 -8.95
CA SER A 222 17.26 13.30 -8.20
C SER A 222 16.79 14.73 -7.88
N ASP A 223 15.52 15.07 -8.13
CA ASP A 223 15.02 16.45 -7.96
C ASP A 223 14.53 16.78 -6.54
N GLY A 224 14.46 15.78 -5.66
CA GLY A 224 13.98 15.95 -4.28
C GLY A 224 12.50 16.28 -4.14
N ARG A 225 11.70 16.24 -5.22
CA ARG A 225 10.25 16.44 -5.18
C ARG A 225 9.54 15.13 -4.83
N GLY A 226 8.54 15.22 -3.98
CA GLY A 226 7.62 14.10 -3.72
C GLY A 226 6.82 13.74 -4.98
N TYR A 227 6.57 12.45 -5.19
CA TYR A 227 5.83 11.96 -6.35
C TYR A 227 5.00 10.74 -6.02
N GLY A 228 3.78 10.69 -6.56
CA GLY A 228 2.89 9.55 -6.52
C GLY A 228 2.18 9.35 -5.17
N LEU A 229 1.62 8.17 -4.97
CA LEU A 229 0.71 7.86 -3.86
C LEU A 229 1.22 8.21 -2.47
N ILE A 230 2.49 7.92 -2.18
CA ILE A 230 3.11 8.16 -0.87
C ILE A 230 4.23 9.21 -0.94
N GLN A 231 4.22 10.03 -1.97
CA GLN A 231 5.17 11.14 -2.19
C GLN A 231 6.62 10.70 -2.05
N TRP A 232 7.05 9.71 -2.87
CA TRP A 232 8.45 9.30 -2.94
C TRP A 232 9.34 10.49 -3.26
N THR A 233 10.22 10.87 -2.33
CA THR A 233 11.07 12.06 -2.40
C THR A 233 12.54 11.70 -2.53
N ILE A 234 12.99 10.67 -1.77
CA ILE A 234 14.41 10.28 -1.70
C ILE A 234 14.82 9.57 -3.00
N LYS A 235 16.02 9.89 -3.49
CA LYS A 235 16.56 9.36 -4.74
C LYS A 235 16.47 7.84 -4.86
N GLU A 236 16.84 7.12 -3.83
CA GLU A 236 16.85 5.65 -3.78
C GLU A 236 15.44 5.08 -3.91
N ARG A 237 14.46 5.69 -3.24
CA ARG A 237 13.06 5.29 -3.31
C ARG A 237 12.45 5.61 -4.69
N LYS A 238 12.77 6.79 -5.26
CA LYS A 238 12.36 7.15 -6.63
C LYS A 238 12.99 6.24 -7.68
N GLN A 239 14.28 5.87 -7.49
CA GLN A 239 14.93 4.89 -8.35
C GLN A 239 14.26 3.53 -8.29
N LEU A 240 13.90 3.07 -7.08
CA LEU A 240 13.16 1.81 -6.91
C LEU A 240 11.83 1.84 -7.65
N LEU A 241 11.09 2.97 -7.60
CA LEU A 241 9.84 3.14 -8.36
C LEU A 241 10.11 3.05 -9.86
N LYS A 242 11.12 3.75 -10.38
CA LYS A 242 11.52 3.71 -11.79
C LYS A 242 11.86 2.30 -12.25
N ASP A 243 12.68 1.59 -11.48
CA ASP A 243 13.12 0.24 -11.82
C ASP A 243 11.97 -0.76 -11.77
N THR A 244 11.09 -0.64 -10.77
CA THR A 244 9.91 -1.49 -10.64
C THR A 244 8.93 -1.26 -11.80
N SER A 245 8.66 -0.01 -12.15
CA SER A 245 7.83 0.35 -13.29
C SER A 245 8.39 -0.22 -14.59
N SER A 246 9.69 -0.07 -14.81
CA SER A 246 10.38 -0.61 -16.00
C SER A 246 10.28 -2.14 -16.07
N GLN A 247 10.49 -2.85 -14.95
CA GLN A 247 10.34 -4.31 -14.88
C GLN A 247 8.91 -4.78 -15.18
N MET A 248 7.91 -3.98 -14.86
CA MET A 248 6.51 -4.25 -15.16
C MET A 248 6.13 -3.82 -16.59
N GLY A 249 6.99 -3.05 -17.25
CA GLY A 249 6.67 -2.41 -18.54
C GLY A 249 5.49 -1.44 -18.42
N LEU A 250 5.43 -0.69 -17.30
CA LEU A 250 4.41 0.31 -16.99
C LEU A 250 5.10 1.66 -16.75
N PRO A 251 4.41 2.79 -16.95
CA PRO A 251 4.94 4.10 -16.60
C PRO A 251 4.97 4.29 -15.08
N VAL A 252 5.77 5.23 -14.58
CA VAL A 252 5.92 5.52 -13.14
C VAL A 252 4.63 6.04 -12.49
N ASN A 253 3.72 6.62 -13.25
CA ASN A 253 2.42 7.08 -12.83
C ASN A 253 1.32 6.00 -12.91
N ASP A 254 1.67 4.76 -13.23
CA ASP A 254 0.71 3.66 -13.14
C ASP A 254 0.54 3.25 -11.67
N ILE A 255 -0.70 3.20 -11.22
CA ILE A 255 -1.03 2.90 -9.80
C ILE A 255 -0.53 1.51 -9.39
N ASN A 256 -0.57 0.53 -10.29
CA ASN A 256 -0.11 -0.83 -10.00
C ASN A 256 1.41 -0.92 -9.94
N ALA A 257 2.13 -0.10 -10.72
CA ALA A 257 3.58 0.03 -10.59
C ALA A 257 3.97 0.60 -9.22
N GLN A 258 3.22 1.58 -8.73
CA GLN A 258 3.42 2.17 -7.41
C GLN A 258 3.06 1.19 -6.28
N PHE A 259 2.01 0.42 -6.41
CA PHE A 259 1.69 -0.66 -5.46
C PHE A 259 2.80 -1.73 -5.41
N ALA A 260 3.33 -2.12 -6.56
CA ALA A 260 4.44 -3.08 -6.61
C ALA A 260 5.73 -2.51 -5.98
N CYS A 261 6.01 -1.23 -6.21
CA CYS A 261 7.13 -0.53 -5.57
C CYS A 261 6.96 -0.51 -4.05
N PHE A 262 5.80 -0.10 -3.54
CA PHE A 262 5.51 -0.07 -2.12
C PHE A 262 5.65 -1.46 -1.47
N ARG A 263 5.08 -2.50 -2.09
CA ARG A 263 5.28 -3.88 -1.62
C ARG A 263 6.76 -4.22 -1.51
N LYS A 264 7.54 -3.93 -2.55
CA LYS A 264 8.98 -4.21 -2.57
C LYS A 264 9.73 -3.47 -1.46
N GLU A 265 9.32 -2.23 -1.13
CA GLU A 265 9.88 -1.50 0.02
C GLU A 265 9.59 -2.23 1.35
N THR A 266 8.36 -2.73 1.53
CA THR A 266 7.99 -3.45 2.76
C THR A 266 8.61 -4.85 2.89
N GLU A 267 9.17 -5.39 1.80
CA GLU A 267 9.87 -6.69 1.79
C GLU A 267 11.39 -6.55 1.99
N ARG A 268 11.95 -5.34 1.83
CA ARG A 268 13.38 -5.09 2.03
C ARG A 268 13.75 -5.14 3.52
N ASP A 269 15.05 -5.42 3.77
CA ASP A 269 15.59 -5.46 5.12
C ASP A 269 16.08 -4.09 5.56
N ASP A 270 15.14 -3.18 5.71
CA ASP A 270 15.34 -1.78 6.06
C ASP A 270 14.25 -1.28 7.03
N MET A 271 14.26 0.03 7.32
CA MET A 271 13.30 0.66 8.24
C MET A 271 11.85 0.48 7.79
N THR A 272 11.58 0.50 6.48
CA THR A 272 10.21 0.33 5.95
C THR A 272 9.67 -1.05 6.26
N LYS A 273 10.48 -2.10 6.13
CA LYS A 273 10.11 -3.48 6.49
C LYS A 273 9.80 -3.61 7.97
N SER A 274 10.67 -3.06 8.83
CA SER A 274 10.46 -3.07 10.28
C SER A 274 9.20 -2.29 10.67
N ALA A 275 9.04 -1.08 10.16
CA ALA A 275 7.85 -0.25 10.41
C ALA A 275 6.57 -0.94 9.93
N TRP A 276 6.61 -1.57 8.76
CA TRP A 276 5.47 -2.31 8.21
C TRP A 276 5.08 -3.51 9.08
N LYS A 277 6.06 -4.24 9.59
CA LYS A 277 5.83 -5.34 10.54
C LYS A 277 5.14 -4.81 11.80
N THR A 278 5.68 -3.77 12.42
CA THR A 278 5.09 -3.15 13.62
C THR A 278 3.66 -2.66 13.36
N LEU A 279 3.39 -2.01 12.22
CA LEU A 279 2.03 -1.58 11.85
C LEU A 279 1.04 -2.76 11.84
N LYS A 280 1.45 -3.90 11.32
CA LYS A 280 0.59 -5.10 11.24
C LYS A 280 0.33 -5.78 12.58
N GLU A 281 1.16 -5.52 13.58
CA GLU A 281 1.00 -6.06 14.94
C GLU A 281 -0.05 -5.29 15.76
N HIS A 282 -0.44 -4.08 15.32
CA HIS A 282 -1.38 -3.21 16.02
C HIS A 282 -2.64 -2.96 15.19
N ASP A 283 -3.80 -3.36 15.71
CA ASP A 283 -5.09 -3.16 15.03
C ASP A 283 -5.81 -1.89 15.54
N MET A 284 -5.15 -0.74 15.40
CA MET A 284 -5.65 0.58 15.82
C MET A 284 -5.41 1.63 14.74
N ILE A 285 -6.38 2.53 14.54
CA ILE A 285 -6.32 3.55 13.48
C ILE A 285 -5.20 4.57 13.76
N ASP A 286 -5.15 5.08 14.99
CA ASP A 286 -4.16 6.08 15.43
C ASP A 286 -2.73 5.55 15.32
N THR A 287 -2.49 4.36 15.85
CA THR A 287 -1.19 3.69 15.80
C THR A 287 -0.76 3.44 14.34
N SER A 288 -1.67 2.94 13.50
CA SER A 288 -1.36 2.72 12.08
C SER A 288 -1.11 4.03 11.33
N THR A 289 -1.86 5.09 11.66
CA THR A 289 -1.62 6.44 11.11
C THR A 289 -0.24 6.97 11.52
N GLY A 290 0.09 6.86 12.80
CA GLY A 290 1.37 7.36 13.34
C GLY A 290 2.59 6.61 12.81
N ILE A 291 2.53 5.27 12.75
CA ILE A 291 3.64 4.46 12.22
C ILE A 291 3.86 4.77 10.74
N PHE A 292 2.79 4.83 9.94
CA PHE A 292 2.91 5.12 8.51
C PHE A 292 3.50 6.51 8.29
N LEU A 293 3.00 7.52 8.99
CA LEU A 293 3.49 8.89 8.94
C LEU A 293 4.98 8.98 9.32
N SER A 294 5.34 8.49 10.50
CA SER A 294 6.65 8.76 11.09
C SER A 294 7.76 7.84 10.61
N LYS A 295 7.43 6.63 10.13
CA LYS A 295 8.42 5.61 9.79
C LYS A 295 8.44 5.24 8.30
N ILE A 296 7.36 5.47 7.58
CA ILE A 296 7.26 5.10 6.16
C ILE A 296 7.32 6.33 5.25
N GLU A 297 6.49 7.34 5.50
CA GLU A 297 6.55 8.61 4.77
C GLU A 297 7.67 9.51 5.27
N ASN A 298 7.75 9.67 6.59
CA ASN A 298 8.74 10.49 7.30
C ASN A 298 8.88 11.91 6.73
N PRO A 299 7.79 12.68 6.59
CA PRO A 299 7.84 14.03 6.06
C PRO A 299 8.52 14.98 7.05
N LYS A 300 9.05 16.11 6.53
CA LYS A 300 9.66 17.16 7.38
C LYS A 300 8.68 17.77 8.38
N VAL A 301 7.42 17.91 7.99
CA VAL A 301 6.33 18.40 8.84
C VAL A 301 5.32 17.29 9.03
N GLN A 302 5.22 16.81 10.26
CA GLN A 302 4.30 15.73 10.62
C GLN A 302 2.98 16.32 11.10
N ASN A 303 1.97 16.36 10.23
CA ASN A 303 0.62 16.79 10.59
C ASN A 303 -0.24 15.56 10.93
N PHE A 304 -0.05 15.01 12.13
CA PHE A 304 -0.74 13.81 12.58
C PHE A 304 -2.26 14.01 12.66
N ASP A 305 -2.72 15.12 13.22
CA ASP A 305 -4.15 15.36 13.46
C ASP A 305 -4.98 15.40 12.18
N GLU A 306 -4.45 16.00 11.11
CA GLU A 306 -5.08 16.01 9.80
C GLU A 306 -5.21 14.59 9.24
N ARG A 307 -4.12 13.81 9.26
CA ARG A 307 -4.07 12.44 8.74
C ARG A 307 -4.96 11.51 9.53
N TYR A 308 -4.95 11.64 10.85
CA TYR A 308 -5.81 10.86 11.73
C TYR A 308 -7.30 11.23 11.57
N SER A 309 -7.62 12.51 11.36
CA SER A 309 -8.98 12.92 11.03
C SER A 309 -9.47 12.30 9.73
N LYS A 310 -8.65 12.31 8.67
CA LYS A 310 -8.95 11.62 7.42
C LYS A 310 -9.11 10.11 7.63
N ALA A 311 -8.24 9.48 8.41
CA ALA A 311 -8.30 8.06 8.73
C ALA A 311 -9.60 7.67 9.45
N LYS A 312 -10.06 8.49 10.41
CA LYS A 312 -11.35 8.28 11.10
C LYS A 312 -12.55 8.37 10.15
N ILE A 313 -12.54 9.32 9.22
CA ILE A 313 -13.60 9.44 8.21
C ILE A 313 -13.58 8.19 7.31
N ILE A 314 -12.41 7.78 6.84
CA ILE A 314 -12.27 6.57 6.02
C ILE A 314 -12.81 5.36 6.79
N TYR A 315 -12.42 5.18 8.05
CA TYR A 315 -12.92 4.10 8.87
C TYR A 315 -14.45 4.12 9.02
N SER A 316 -15.06 5.29 9.24
CA SER A 316 -16.52 5.41 9.40
C SER A 316 -17.29 4.97 8.16
N VAL A 317 -16.73 5.20 6.97
CA VAL A 317 -17.30 4.79 5.69
C VAL A 317 -16.99 3.31 5.38
N MET A 318 -15.84 2.80 5.81
CA MET A 318 -15.33 1.49 5.37
C MET A 318 -15.55 0.34 6.35
N LYS A 319 -16.02 0.62 7.59
CA LYS A 319 -16.34 -0.38 8.62
C LYS A 319 -17.55 -1.25 8.26
#